data_1920d32ef60cb103f6a8a50287df103e
#
_entry.id   1920d32ef60cb103f6a8a50287df103e
#
_cell.length_a   1.000
_cell.length_b   1.000
_cell.length_c   1.000
_cell.angle_alpha   90.00
_cell.angle_beta   90.00
_cell.angle_gamma   90.00
#
_symmetry.space_group_name_H-M   'P 1'
#
loop_
_entity.id
_entity.type
_entity.pdbx_description
1 polymer ?
#
loop_
_entity_poly.entity_id
_entity_poly.type
_entity_poly.pdbx_seq_one_letter_code
_entity_poly.pdbx_strand_id
1 'polypeptide(L)'
;MDYKKQILNILHSECESRAEMTRRLGVTKAYVTKLTSQLLEERVIEERDVKDSAFGRPQQLLAATPGQFFSVNIMLRKGQLLAMLNDFNTQVPALANHRISLPALLTPQRLVAFIATSVAALCLSGNVRQQQVSVISVALQGGIEHFTGVVRYCPLFSETNVALKKLIEDAMCISTQIFNIAFCTTFQLAQRLPYSSWVAFMPGFGSLGYGQCIHGEPVLGENGFYPEIVHLPYEGGVEQAFAVDPDNQPATVLTTARALCFAICCTAPIHNIRQVIVTGELFEDYGDEVLPLAQAILAANADTHISGICITHEKTGYHFGVKGLVQLSASAITERILS
;
A
#
# COMPACT_ATOMS: atom_id res chain seq x y z
N MET A 1 -2.89 -14.45 19.89
CA MET A 1 -3.68 -13.59 18.96
C MET A 1 -4.12 -12.36 19.75
N ASP A 2 -3.71 -11.16 19.33
CA ASP A 2 -4.01 -9.90 20.05
C ASP A 2 -5.31 -9.30 19.49
N TYR A 3 -6.42 -9.56 20.19
CA TYR A 3 -7.73 -9.04 19.81
C TYR A 3 -7.88 -7.51 20.02
N LYS A 4 -7.10 -6.91 20.94
CA LYS A 4 -7.11 -5.44 21.10
C LYS A 4 -6.53 -4.78 19.86
N LYS A 5 -5.45 -5.35 19.28
CA LYS A 5 -4.88 -4.95 17.99
C LYS A 5 -5.88 -5.09 16.85
N GLN A 6 -6.59 -6.22 16.77
CA GLN A 6 -7.59 -6.44 15.72
C GLN A 6 -8.76 -5.44 15.81
N ILE A 7 -9.24 -5.14 17.00
CA ILE A 7 -10.29 -4.12 17.23
C ILE A 7 -9.82 -2.75 16.75
N LEU A 8 -8.61 -2.32 17.10
CA LEU A 8 -8.07 -1.05 16.65
C LEU A 8 -7.88 -0.99 15.15
N ASN A 9 -7.41 -2.08 14.53
CA ASN A 9 -7.27 -2.19 13.08
C ASN A 9 -8.62 -2.12 12.33
N ILE A 10 -9.70 -2.50 12.96
CA ILE A 10 -11.05 -2.29 12.42
C ILE A 10 -11.45 -0.82 12.60
N LEU A 11 -11.39 -0.32 13.83
CA LEU A 11 -11.99 0.96 14.22
C LEU A 11 -11.25 2.20 13.68
N HIS A 12 -9.99 2.08 13.26
CA HIS A 12 -9.33 3.21 12.60
C HIS A 12 -9.83 3.43 11.17
N SER A 13 -10.38 2.41 10.52
CA SER A 13 -10.83 2.48 9.12
C SER A 13 -12.35 2.49 8.93
N GLU A 14 -13.11 2.05 9.92
CA GLU A 14 -14.57 1.97 9.86
C GLU A 14 -15.22 2.11 11.24
N CYS A 15 -16.49 2.52 11.25
CA CYS A 15 -17.30 2.48 12.47
C CYS A 15 -17.96 1.12 12.58
N GLU A 16 -17.82 0.44 13.73
CA GLU A 16 -18.41 -0.88 13.92
C GLU A 16 -19.04 -1.04 15.31
N SER A 17 -20.13 -1.79 15.42
CA SER A 17 -20.78 -2.10 16.71
C SER A 17 -20.06 -3.26 17.40
N ARG A 18 -20.17 -3.34 18.75
CA ARG A 18 -19.66 -4.47 19.52
C ARG A 18 -20.22 -5.81 19.06
N ALA A 19 -21.47 -5.82 18.56
CA ALA A 19 -22.10 -7.04 18.06
C ALA A 19 -21.50 -7.52 16.74
N GLU A 20 -21.18 -6.60 15.83
CA GLU A 20 -20.51 -6.89 14.57
C GLU A 20 -19.07 -7.36 14.81
N MET A 21 -18.30 -6.66 15.66
CA MET A 21 -16.96 -7.09 16.07
C MET A 21 -16.97 -8.50 16.72
N THR A 22 -17.97 -8.82 17.53
CA THR A 22 -18.13 -10.15 18.13
C THR A 22 -18.22 -11.23 17.06
N ARG A 23 -19.03 -10.99 16.02
CA ARG A 23 -19.19 -11.92 14.88
C ARG A 23 -17.92 -12.03 14.04
N ARG A 24 -17.30 -10.90 13.73
CA ARG A 24 -16.10 -10.81 12.87
C ARG A 24 -14.88 -11.44 13.51
N LEU A 25 -14.70 -11.27 14.82
CA LEU A 25 -13.56 -11.80 15.56
C LEU A 25 -13.78 -13.22 16.11
N GLY A 26 -15.01 -13.74 16.07
CA GLY A 26 -15.33 -15.08 16.59
C GLY A 26 -15.15 -15.23 18.11
N VAL A 27 -15.30 -14.15 18.87
CA VAL A 27 -15.12 -14.12 20.34
C VAL A 27 -16.42 -13.79 21.07
N THR A 28 -16.44 -13.94 22.39
CA THR A 28 -17.64 -13.66 23.19
C THR A 28 -17.93 -12.15 23.30
N LYS A 29 -19.21 -11.79 23.40
CA LYS A 29 -19.66 -10.42 23.61
C LYS A 29 -19.03 -9.78 24.86
N ALA A 30 -18.92 -10.54 25.95
CA ALA A 30 -18.31 -10.06 27.21
C ALA A 30 -16.84 -9.67 26.99
N TYR A 31 -16.11 -10.44 26.19
CA TYR A 31 -14.71 -10.18 25.90
C TYR A 31 -14.54 -8.92 25.04
N VAL A 32 -15.32 -8.76 23.95
CA VAL A 32 -15.32 -7.54 23.14
C VAL A 32 -15.68 -6.33 24.00
N THR A 33 -16.71 -6.44 24.86
CA THR A 33 -17.11 -5.35 25.76
C THR A 33 -15.96 -4.95 26.68
N LYS A 34 -15.26 -5.93 27.28
CA LYS A 34 -14.10 -5.66 28.16
C LYS A 34 -13.01 -4.86 27.41
N LEU A 35 -12.61 -5.32 26.22
CA LEU A 35 -11.54 -4.69 25.45
C LEU A 35 -11.94 -3.30 24.96
N THR A 36 -13.17 -3.13 24.47
CA THR A 36 -13.64 -1.81 24.01
C THR A 36 -13.83 -0.84 25.17
N SER A 37 -14.21 -1.28 26.37
CA SER A 37 -14.28 -0.42 27.55
C SER A 37 -12.91 0.11 27.94
N GLN A 38 -11.87 -0.73 27.92
CA GLN A 38 -10.50 -0.29 28.16
C GLN A 38 -10.05 0.79 27.15
N LEU A 39 -10.31 0.57 25.85
CA LEU A 39 -9.95 1.53 24.80
C LEU A 39 -10.73 2.86 24.90
N LEU A 40 -11.97 2.82 25.39
CA LEU A 40 -12.78 4.02 25.69
C LEU A 40 -12.21 4.78 26.89
N GLU A 41 -11.84 4.08 27.97
CA GLU A 41 -11.18 4.67 29.15
C GLU A 41 -9.85 5.33 28.78
N GLU A 42 -9.06 4.69 27.91
CA GLU A 42 -7.82 5.21 27.34
C GLU A 42 -8.07 6.32 26.31
N ARG A 43 -9.33 6.60 25.94
CA ARG A 43 -9.77 7.57 24.93
C ARG A 43 -9.21 7.32 23.53
N VAL A 44 -8.74 6.12 23.23
CA VAL A 44 -8.23 5.74 21.92
C VAL A 44 -9.37 5.55 20.91
N ILE A 45 -10.53 5.14 21.42
CA ILE A 45 -11.77 5.02 20.64
C ILE A 45 -12.87 5.86 21.29
N GLU A 46 -13.88 6.19 20.51
CA GLU A 46 -15.06 6.93 20.96
C GLU A 46 -16.36 6.26 20.50
N GLU A 47 -17.44 6.59 21.16
CA GLU A 47 -18.79 6.23 20.72
C GLU A 47 -19.29 7.23 19.68
N ARG A 48 -19.81 6.70 18.58
CA ARG A 48 -20.45 7.47 17.50
C ARG A 48 -21.96 7.28 17.54
N ASP A 49 -22.66 8.11 16.78
CA ASP A 49 -24.11 8.07 16.70
C ASP A 49 -24.64 6.69 16.33
N VAL A 50 -25.84 6.44 16.84
CA VAL A 50 -26.53 5.16 16.74
C VAL A 50 -26.95 4.91 15.30
N LYS A 51 -26.63 3.74 14.77
CA LYS A 51 -27.17 3.27 13.50
C LYS A 51 -28.63 2.88 13.70
N ASP A 52 -29.57 3.62 13.12
CA ASP A 52 -30.98 3.22 13.06
C ASP A 52 -31.10 1.86 12.39
N SER A 53 -31.53 0.86 13.12
CA SER A 53 -31.86 -0.42 12.55
C SER A 53 -33.34 -0.42 12.19
N ALA A 54 -33.66 -0.72 10.92
CA ALA A 54 -35.05 -0.84 10.46
C ALA A 54 -35.85 -1.89 11.26
N PHE A 55 -35.16 -2.82 11.93
CA PHE A 55 -35.71 -3.84 12.83
C PHE A 55 -34.70 -4.14 13.96
N GLY A 56 -34.87 -3.54 15.15
CA GLY A 56 -34.09 -3.87 16.34
C GLY A 56 -33.72 -2.68 17.21
N ARG A 57 -33.10 -2.97 18.38
CA ARG A 57 -32.61 -1.93 19.29
C ARG A 57 -31.44 -1.18 18.61
N PRO A 58 -31.43 0.16 18.64
CA PRO A 58 -30.33 0.97 18.14
C PRO A 58 -28.97 0.49 18.66
N GLN A 59 -27.97 0.34 17.79
CA GLN A 59 -26.65 -0.15 18.15
C GLN A 59 -25.66 1.00 18.21
N GLN A 60 -24.98 1.15 19.34
CA GLN A 60 -23.89 2.11 19.52
C GLN A 60 -22.71 1.70 18.64
N LEU A 61 -22.27 2.58 17.75
CA LEU A 61 -21.07 2.41 16.95
C LEU A 61 -19.84 2.90 17.70
N LEU A 62 -18.71 2.30 17.41
CA LEU A 62 -17.40 2.69 17.90
C LEU A 62 -16.52 3.07 16.71
N ALA A 63 -15.60 4.00 16.93
CA ALA A 63 -14.58 4.41 15.96
C ALA A 63 -13.31 4.85 16.70
N ALA A 64 -12.17 4.92 16.01
CA ALA A 64 -10.98 5.56 16.56
C ALA A 64 -11.26 7.05 16.83
N THR A 65 -10.78 7.55 17.98
CA THR A 65 -10.94 8.95 18.37
C THR A 65 -10.03 9.82 17.50
N PRO A 66 -10.57 10.78 16.72
CA PRO A 66 -9.75 11.66 15.89
C PRO A 66 -8.97 12.67 16.72
N GLY A 67 -7.88 13.21 16.15
CA GLY A 67 -7.13 14.32 16.72
C GLY A 67 -6.07 13.94 17.76
N GLN A 68 -5.82 12.65 18.00
CA GLN A 68 -4.85 12.20 19.01
C GLN A 68 -3.53 11.73 18.42
N PHE A 69 -3.58 10.93 17.37
CA PHE A 69 -2.41 10.32 16.74
C PHE A 69 -2.41 10.64 15.26
N PHE A 70 -1.26 11.04 14.74
CA PHE A 70 -1.12 11.44 13.35
C PHE A 70 0.00 10.67 12.68
N SER A 71 -0.12 10.49 11.38
CA SER A 71 0.93 9.98 10.51
C SER A 71 1.25 10.97 9.40
N VAL A 72 2.53 11.04 9.02
CA VAL A 72 2.94 11.69 7.77
C VAL A 72 3.25 10.60 6.76
N ASN A 73 2.52 10.60 5.67
CA ASN A 73 2.62 9.62 4.59
C ASN A 73 3.25 10.26 3.36
N ILE A 74 4.39 9.75 2.92
CA ILE A 74 5.18 10.32 1.84
C ILE A 74 5.29 9.33 0.70
N MET A 75 4.84 9.73 -0.48
CA MET A 75 4.99 8.98 -1.71
C MET A 75 6.07 9.64 -2.57
N LEU A 76 7.14 8.91 -2.86
CA LEU A 76 8.26 9.37 -3.67
C LEU A 76 8.21 8.71 -5.04
N ARG A 77 8.08 9.52 -6.06
CA ARG A 77 8.16 9.13 -7.46
C ARG A 77 9.25 9.92 -8.16
N LYS A 78 9.69 9.47 -9.34
CA LYS A 78 10.64 10.23 -10.16
C LYS A 78 10.10 11.64 -10.39
N GLY A 79 10.86 12.63 -9.95
CA GLY A 79 10.51 14.05 -10.08
C GLY A 79 9.49 14.60 -9.08
N GLN A 80 8.91 13.80 -8.17
CA GLN A 80 7.89 14.29 -7.25
C GLN A 80 7.95 13.64 -5.85
N LEU A 81 7.72 14.48 -4.84
CA LEU A 81 7.37 14.08 -3.47
C LEU A 81 5.93 14.54 -3.20
N LEU A 82 5.07 13.62 -2.86
CA LEU A 82 3.74 13.89 -2.32
C LEU A 82 3.72 13.49 -0.85
N ALA A 83 3.46 14.44 0.04
CA ALA A 83 3.33 14.22 1.47
C ALA A 83 1.91 14.54 1.95
N MET A 84 1.40 13.77 2.88
CA MET A 84 0.06 13.91 3.45
C MET A 84 0.13 13.75 4.96
N LEU A 85 -0.61 14.59 5.68
CA LEU A 85 -0.85 14.46 7.11
C LEU A 85 -2.20 13.80 7.32
N ASN A 86 -2.21 12.63 7.93
CA ASN A 86 -3.41 11.85 8.19
C ASN A 86 -3.62 11.66 9.69
N ASP A 87 -4.88 11.67 10.08
CA ASP A 87 -5.32 11.21 11.40
C ASP A 87 -5.23 9.68 11.49
N PHE A 88 -5.09 9.15 12.69
CA PHE A 88 -5.19 7.71 12.95
C PHE A 88 -6.57 7.18 12.53
N ASN A 89 -7.62 7.95 12.77
CA ASN A 89 -8.94 7.66 12.18
C ASN A 89 -8.91 7.95 10.67
N THR A 90 -8.66 6.94 9.88
CA THR A 90 -8.51 7.07 8.41
C THR A 90 -9.82 7.36 7.67
N GLN A 91 -10.96 7.40 8.37
CA GLN A 91 -12.23 7.92 7.84
C GLN A 91 -12.21 9.45 7.71
N VAL A 92 -11.35 10.11 8.49
CA VAL A 92 -11.12 11.56 8.38
C VAL A 92 -10.26 11.82 7.13
N PRO A 93 -10.62 12.74 6.25
CA PRO A 93 -9.78 13.14 5.13
C PRO A 93 -8.40 13.62 5.60
N ALA A 94 -7.41 13.55 4.71
CA ALA A 94 -6.08 14.09 5.00
C ALA A 94 -6.19 15.56 5.44
N LEU A 95 -5.59 15.90 6.59
CA LEU A 95 -5.65 17.23 7.19
C LEU A 95 -4.88 18.27 6.37
N ALA A 96 -3.80 17.84 5.73
CA ALA A 96 -2.97 18.66 4.87
C ALA A 96 -2.28 17.80 3.82
N ASN A 97 -1.97 18.42 2.67
CA ASN A 97 -1.19 17.83 1.60
C ASN A 97 -0.08 18.80 1.19
N HIS A 98 1.08 18.27 0.86
CA HIS A 98 2.23 19.03 0.39
C HIS A 98 2.88 18.32 -0.80
N ARG A 99 3.11 19.03 -1.89
CA ARG A 99 3.73 18.49 -3.09
C ARG A 99 4.97 19.28 -3.43
N ILE A 100 6.07 18.60 -3.69
CA ILE A 100 7.34 19.20 -4.09
C ILE A 100 7.81 18.50 -5.38
N SER A 101 8.32 19.32 -6.32
CA SER A 101 9.10 18.81 -7.45
C SER A 101 10.50 18.46 -6.98
N LEU A 102 10.96 17.25 -7.31
CA LEU A 102 12.29 16.76 -6.97
C LEU A 102 13.22 16.85 -8.18
N PRO A 103 14.51 17.15 -7.97
CA PRO A 103 15.52 16.95 -8.99
C PRO A 103 15.58 15.48 -9.45
N ALA A 104 16.08 15.27 -10.67
CA ALA A 104 16.21 13.93 -11.25
C ALA A 104 17.10 13.00 -10.42
N LEU A 105 18.13 13.56 -9.77
CA LEU A 105 19.04 12.84 -8.88
C LEU A 105 19.25 13.63 -7.59
N LEU A 106 19.26 12.95 -6.48
CA LEU A 106 19.41 13.49 -5.13
C LEU A 106 20.51 12.74 -4.36
N THR A 107 21.07 13.37 -3.33
CA THR A 107 21.74 12.63 -2.25
C THR A 107 20.71 12.23 -1.20
N PRO A 108 20.94 11.13 -0.44
CA PRO A 108 20.05 10.72 0.65
C PRO A 108 19.80 11.84 1.67
N GLN A 109 20.84 12.61 2.01
CA GLN A 109 20.75 13.74 2.95
C GLN A 109 19.83 14.84 2.42
N ARG A 110 19.90 15.13 1.12
CA ARG A 110 19.02 16.12 0.49
C ARG A 110 17.57 15.65 0.45
N LEU A 111 17.35 14.36 0.22
CA LEU A 111 16.01 13.78 0.33
C LEU A 111 15.45 13.93 1.75
N VAL A 112 16.25 13.63 2.79
CA VAL A 112 15.84 13.82 4.20
C VAL A 112 15.49 15.29 4.47
N ALA A 113 16.24 16.26 3.92
CA ALA A 113 15.90 17.68 4.05
C ALA A 113 14.56 18.05 3.41
N PHE A 114 14.24 17.49 2.22
CA PHE A 114 12.92 17.66 1.60
C PHE A 114 11.80 17.05 2.43
N ILE A 115 12.03 15.88 3.01
CA ILE A 115 11.09 15.22 3.93
C ILE A 115 10.84 16.11 5.15
N ALA A 116 11.88 16.59 5.81
CA ALA A 116 11.77 17.44 6.99
C ALA A 116 10.99 18.73 6.69
N THR A 117 11.29 19.39 5.56
CA THR A 117 10.54 20.57 5.10
C THR A 117 9.06 20.24 4.89
N SER A 118 8.75 19.09 4.28
CA SER A 118 7.38 18.68 4.03
C SER A 118 6.63 18.40 5.33
N VAL A 119 7.26 17.73 6.29
CA VAL A 119 6.66 17.48 7.61
C VAL A 119 6.34 18.78 8.35
N ALA A 120 7.27 19.73 8.35
CA ALA A 120 7.05 21.04 8.97
C ALA A 120 5.88 21.79 8.31
N ALA A 121 5.83 21.83 6.97
CA ALA A 121 4.76 22.46 6.21
C ALA A 121 3.39 21.81 6.49
N LEU A 122 3.34 20.48 6.54
CA LEU A 122 2.11 19.73 6.84
C LEU A 122 1.62 19.98 8.26
N CYS A 123 2.52 19.96 9.24
CA CYS A 123 2.18 20.25 10.64
C CYS A 123 1.61 21.66 10.81
N LEU A 124 2.22 22.65 10.15
CA LEU A 124 1.74 24.02 10.16
C LEU A 124 0.34 24.13 9.51
N SER A 125 0.17 23.56 8.32
CA SER A 125 -1.09 23.64 7.58
C SER A 125 -2.22 22.85 8.23
N GLY A 126 -1.92 21.72 8.85
CA GLY A 126 -2.88 20.87 9.56
C GLY A 126 -3.14 21.29 11.00
N ASN A 127 -2.48 22.34 11.49
CA ASN A 127 -2.53 22.79 12.90
C ASN A 127 -2.21 21.66 13.90
N VAL A 128 -1.19 20.84 13.59
CA VAL A 128 -0.72 19.71 14.38
C VAL A 128 0.71 20.00 14.84
N ARG A 129 1.01 19.74 16.09
CA ARG A 129 2.39 19.85 16.59
C ARG A 129 3.20 18.63 16.13
N GLN A 130 4.45 18.83 15.74
CA GLN A 130 5.31 17.74 15.25
C GLN A 130 5.41 16.56 16.24
N GLN A 131 5.37 16.83 17.56
CA GLN A 131 5.40 15.80 18.61
C GLN A 131 4.15 14.90 18.62
N GLN A 132 3.06 15.31 17.97
CA GLN A 132 1.84 14.50 17.82
C GLN A 132 1.92 13.55 16.61
N VAL A 133 2.92 13.72 15.74
CA VAL A 133 3.17 12.80 14.63
C VAL A 133 3.79 11.53 15.20
N SER A 134 3.07 10.44 15.13
CA SER A 134 3.46 9.14 15.69
C SER A 134 4.41 8.36 14.78
N VAL A 135 4.26 8.53 13.46
CA VAL A 135 5.03 7.79 12.46
C VAL A 135 5.16 8.60 11.16
N ILE A 136 6.32 8.47 10.52
CA ILE A 136 6.54 8.88 9.14
C ILE A 136 6.65 7.61 8.30
N SER A 137 5.78 7.44 7.31
CA SER A 137 5.85 6.34 6.37
C SER A 137 6.21 6.84 4.99
N VAL A 138 7.26 6.28 4.42
CA VAL A 138 7.79 6.68 3.11
C VAL A 138 7.67 5.51 2.14
N ALA A 139 6.96 5.69 1.04
CA ALA A 139 6.90 4.74 -0.06
C ALA A 139 7.67 5.27 -1.26
N LEU A 140 8.56 4.43 -1.82
CA LEU A 140 9.39 4.78 -2.98
C LEU A 140 9.55 3.58 -3.92
N GLN A 141 9.99 3.88 -5.15
CA GLN A 141 10.37 2.86 -6.13
C GLN A 141 11.79 2.36 -5.83
N GLY A 142 12.02 1.07 -5.99
CA GLY A 142 13.34 0.44 -5.85
C GLY A 142 13.33 -0.76 -4.92
N GLY A 143 14.51 -1.31 -4.69
CA GLY A 143 14.73 -2.45 -3.79
C GLY A 143 14.80 -2.01 -2.34
N ILE A 144 13.83 -2.41 -1.53
CA ILE A 144 13.71 -1.98 -0.14
C ILE A 144 13.63 -3.19 0.77
N GLU A 145 14.46 -3.21 1.79
CA GLU A 145 14.33 -4.12 2.92
C GLU A 145 13.36 -3.52 3.94
N HIS A 146 12.15 -4.01 3.97
CA HIS A 146 11.10 -3.47 4.81
C HIS A 146 11.45 -3.48 6.32
N PHE A 147 12.06 -4.58 6.81
CA PHE A 147 12.33 -4.71 8.25
C PHE A 147 13.45 -3.79 8.73
N THR A 148 14.47 -3.55 7.92
CA THR A 148 15.60 -2.70 8.26
C THR A 148 15.40 -1.25 7.83
N GLY A 149 14.55 -1.00 6.84
CA GLY A 149 14.37 0.30 6.18
C GLY A 149 15.58 0.71 5.35
N VAL A 150 16.40 -0.26 4.93
CA VAL A 150 17.52 -0.05 4.01
C VAL A 150 17.00 -0.05 2.58
N VAL A 151 17.35 0.99 1.84
CA VAL A 151 17.11 1.11 0.40
C VAL A 151 18.33 0.57 -0.32
N ARG A 152 18.19 -0.60 -0.95
CA ARG A 152 19.29 -1.25 -1.70
C ARG A 152 19.66 -0.48 -2.94
N TYR A 153 18.64 0.00 -3.65
CA TYR A 153 18.75 0.87 -4.81
C TYR A 153 17.44 1.62 -5.02
N CYS A 154 17.52 2.79 -5.60
CA CYS A 154 16.38 3.65 -5.91
C CYS A 154 16.73 4.57 -7.09
N PRO A 155 15.84 4.83 -8.04
CA PRO A 155 16.11 5.74 -9.15
C PRO A 155 16.30 7.20 -8.75
N LEU A 156 16.07 7.56 -7.48
CA LEU A 156 16.21 8.94 -6.99
C LEU A 156 17.64 9.31 -6.58
N PHE A 157 18.51 8.34 -6.29
CA PHE A 157 19.91 8.56 -5.90
C PHE A 157 20.82 7.44 -6.42
N SER A 158 22.10 7.75 -6.60
CA SER A 158 23.11 6.81 -7.11
C SER A 158 23.69 5.88 -6.04
N GLU A 159 23.57 6.29 -4.78
CA GLU A 159 24.04 5.51 -3.65
C GLU A 159 23.19 4.26 -3.45
N THR A 160 23.84 3.16 -3.11
CA THR A 160 23.21 1.89 -2.78
C THR A 160 23.31 1.58 -1.29
N ASN A 161 22.43 0.70 -0.79
CA ASN A 161 22.41 0.28 0.61
C ASN A 161 22.26 1.44 1.60
N VAL A 162 21.41 2.39 1.27
CA VAL A 162 21.14 3.58 2.09
C VAL A 162 20.23 3.23 3.26
N ALA A 163 20.69 3.45 4.50
CA ALA A 163 19.91 3.28 5.71
C ALA A 163 18.90 4.44 5.89
N LEU A 164 17.97 4.57 4.94
CA LEU A 164 17.08 5.74 4.83
C LEU A 164 16.20 5.93 6.08
N LYS A 165 15.65 4.83 6.64
CA LYS A 165 14.91 4.86 7.90
C LYS A 165 15.71 5.56 8.99
N LYS A 166 16.94 5.11 9.23
CA LYS A 166 17.81 5.67 10.26
C LYS A 166 18.11 7.15 10.01
N LEU A 167 18.40 7.54 8.76
CA LEU A 167 18.67 8.93 8.42
C LEU A 167 17.49 9.86 8.74
N ILE A 168 16.25 9.40 8.50
CA ILE A 168 15.06 10.19 8.80
C ILE A 168 14.82 10.22 10.32
N GLU A 169 14.94 9.09 11.01
CA GLU A 169 14.78 8.99 12.47
C GLU A 169 15.81 9.84 13.22
N ASP A 170 17.07 9.83 12.80
CA ASP A 170 18.15 10.65 13.39
C ASP A 170 17.88 12.16 13.19
N ALA A 171 17.30 12.54 12.05
CA ALA A 171 17.01 13.95 11.72
C ALA A 171 15.76 14.49 12.42
N MET A 172 14.76 13.66 12.68
CA MET A 172 13.43 14.13 13.08
C MET A 172 12.95 13.60 14.42
N CYS A 173 13.60 12.59 14.98
CA CYS A 173 13.22 11.91 16.23
C CYS A 173 11.78 11.35 16.16
N ILE A 174 11.32 10.92 15.00
CA ILE A 174 10.00 10.31 14.76
C ILE A 174 10.23 8.91 14.18
N SER A 175 9.52 7.91 14.70
CA SER A 175 9.54 6.55 14.18
C SER A 175 9.23 6.53 12.69
N THR A 176 10.02 5.80 11.91
CA THR A 176 9.92 5.83 10.45
C THR A 176 9.78 4.43 9.87
N GLN A 177 8.97 4.29 8.83
CA GLN A 177 8.82 3.08 8.02
C GLN A 177 9.11 3.38 6.56
N ILE A 178 9.78 2.45 5.89
CA ILE A 178 10.11 2.58 4.47
C ILE A 178 9.48 1.41 3.72
N PHE A 179 8.77 1.72 2.64
CA PHE A 179 8.04 0.75 1.83
C PHE A 179 8.37 0.87 0.34
N ASN A 180 8.21 -0.23 -0.37
CA ASN A 180 8.07 -0.21 -1.82
C ASN A 180 6.63 0.20 -2.19
N ILE A 181 6.46 1.02 -3.23
CA ILE A 181 5.12 1.48 -3.69
C ILE A 181 4.23 0.29 -4.08
N ALA A 182 4.80 -0.72 -4.76
CA ALA A 182 4.03 -1.90 -5.14
C ALA A 182 3.59 -2.72 -3.92
N PHE A 183 4.37 -2.73 -2.83
CA PHE A 183 3.94 -3.33 -1.56
C PHE A 183 2.72 -2.63 -0.99
N CYS A 184 2.73 -1.29 -0.94
CA CYS A 184 1.57 -0.52 -0.44
C CYS A 184 0.31 -0.83 -1.27
N THR A 185 0.46 -0.92 -2.59
CA THR A 185 -0.64 -1.28 -3.50
C THR A 185 -1.13 -2.70 -3.24
N THR A 186 -0.22 -3.67 -3.11
CA THR A 186 -0.56 -5.08 -2.80
C THR A 186 -1.26 -5.20 -1.46
N PHE A 187 -0.78 -4.49 -0.44
CA PHE A 187 -1.41 -4.46 0.89
C PHE A 187 -2.85 -3.97 0.80
N GLN A 188 -3.09 -2.86 0.10
CA GLN A 188 -4.44 -2.33 -0.10
C GLN A 188 -5.35 -3.28 -0.89
N LEU A 189 -4.83 -3.92 -1.93
CA LEU A 189 -5.58 -4.91 -2.71
C LEU A 189 -5.94 -6.14 -1.87
N ALA A 190 -5.04 -6.62 -1.01
CA ALA A 190 -5.28 -7.75 -0.12
C ALA A 190 -6.43 -7.49 0.87
N GLN A 191 -6.60 -6.25 1.32
CA GLN A 191 -7.72 -5.87 2.20
C GLN A 191 -9.07 -5.77 1.47
N ARG A 192 -9.05 -5.60 0.16
CA ARG A 192 -10.24 -5.28 -0.64
C ARG A 192 -10.75 -6.44 -1.48
N LEU A 193 -9.85 -7.23 -2.03
CA LEU A 193 -10.21 -8.29 -2.96
C LEU A 193 -10.77 -9.52 -2.23
N PRO A 194 -11.78 -10.19 -2.81
CA PRO A 194 -12.36 -11.39 -2.21
C PRO A 194 -11.50 -12.65 -2.39
N TYR A 195 -10.37 -12.54 -3.07
CA TYR A 195 -9.48 -13.65 -3.40
C TYR A 195 -8.42 -13.83 -2.30
N SER A 196 -8.22 -15.04 -1.83
CA SER A 196 -7.20 -15.34 -0.83
C SER A 196 -5.78 -15.43 -1.41
N SER A 197 -5.65 -15.76 -2.70
CA SER A 197 -4.33 -15.88 -3.36
C SER A 197 -4.40 -15.36 -4.79
N TRP A 198 -3.46 -14.48 -5.13
CA TRP A 198 -3.37 -13.82 -6.43
C TRP A 198 -1.98 -13.24 -6.65
N VAL A 199 -1.65 -12.95 -7.92
CA VAL A 199 -0.52 -12.11 -8.31
C VAL A 199 -1.01 -10.83 -8.94
N ALA A 200 -0.27 -9.75 -8.79
CA ALA A 200 -0.59 -8.46 -9.41
C ALA A 200 0.58 -7.92 -10.21
N PHE A 201 0.25 -7.30 -11.33
CA PHE A 201 1.18 -6.57 -12.18
C PHE A 201 0.75 -5.10 -12.22
N MET A 202 1.71 -4.21 -11.98
CA MET A 202 1.48 -2.77 -11.78
C MET A 202 2.39 -1.97 -12.72
N PRO A 203 2.16 -2.04 -14.06
CA PRO A 203 2.94 -1.27 -15.00
C PRO A 203 2.66 0.23 -14.85
N GLY A 204 3.73 0.98 -14.70
CA GLY A 204 3.74 2.44 -14.73
C GLY A 204 4.65 2.93 -15.85
N PHE A 205 4.72 4.25 -16.04
CA PHE A 205 5.62 4.84 -17.03
C PHE A 205 7.09 4.60 -16.62
N GLY A 206 7.73 3.65 -17.30
CA GLY A 206 9.13 3.26 -17.06
C GLY A 206 9.35 2.45 -15.79
N SER A 207 8.35 1.70 -15.34
CA SER A 207 8.48 0.77 -14.22
C SER A 207 7.45 -0.36 -14.28
N LEU A 208 7.81 -1.51 -13.75
CA LEU A 208 6.90 -2.65 -13.58
C LEU A 208 6.90 -3.07 -12.12
N GLY A 209 5.83 -2.70 -11.39
CA GLY A 209 5.58 -3.24 -10.06
C GLY A 209 5.00 -4.64 -10.14
N TYR A 210 5.36 -5.48 -9.18
CA TYR A 210 4.80 -6.82 -9.01
C TYR A 210 4.32 -6.98 -7.58
N GLY A 211 3.27 -7.75 -7.38
CA GLY A 211 2.75 -8.10 -6.07
C GLY A 211 2.25 -9.52 -6.02
N GLN A 212 2.40 -10.15 -4.88
CA GLN A 212 1.87 -11.48 -4.62
C GLN A 212 1.18 -11.51 -3.27
N CYS A 213 0.00 -12.10 -3.23
CA CYS A 213 -0.77 -12.35 -2.03
C CYS A 213 -1.03 -13.85 -1.93
N ILE A 214 -0.77 -14.45 -0.77
CA ILE A 214 -1.05 -15.85 -0.49
C ILE A 214 -1.78 -15.93 0.85
N HIS A 215 -2.94 -16.60 0.85
CA HIS A 215 -3.80 -16.71 2.04
C HIS A 215 -4.20 -15.35 2.65
N GLY A 216 -4.38 -14.33 1.81
CA GLY A 216 -4.75 -12.98 2.24
C GLY A 216 -3.58 -12.10 2.70
N GLU A 217 -2.35 -12.64 2.72
CA GLU A 217 -1.16 -11.93 3.18
C GLU A 217 -0.21 -11.60 2.01
N PRO A 218 0.28 -10.36 1.90
CA PRO A 218 1.33 -10.01 0.95
C PRO A 218 2.61 -10.80 1.21
N VAL A 219 3.19 -11.37 0.15
CA VAL A 219 4.43 -12.15 0.25
C VAL A 219 5.64 -11.21 0.27
N LEU A 220 6.54 -11.44 1.23
CA LEU A 220 7.83 -10.79 1.34
C LEU A 220 8.95 -11.84 1.22
N GLY A 221 10.06 -11.42 0.64
CA GLY A 221 11.29 -12.21 0.58
C GLY A 221 12.15 -12.05 1.83
N GLU A 222 13.40 -12.44 1.72
CA GLU A 222 14.40 -12.33 2.78
C GLU A 222 14.54 -10.86 3.25
N ASN A 223 14.68 -10.65 4.56
CA ASN A 223 14.76 -9.34 5.21
C ASN A 223 13.56 -8.40 4.93
N GLY A 224 12.41 -8.97 4.50
CA GLY A 224 11.26 -8.19 4.09
C GLY A 224 11.44 -7.50 2.74
N PHE A 225 12.36 -8.00 1.90
CA PHE A 225 12.53 -7.49 0.54
C PHE A 225 11.28 -7.79 -0.29
N TYR A 226 10.82 -6.79 -1.02
CA TYR A 226 9.61 -6.95 -1.83
C TYR A 226 9.94 -7.63 -3.17
N PRO A 227 9.16 -8.64 -3.62
CA PRO A 227 9.46 -9.37 -4.85
C PRO A 227 9.52 -8.46 -6.07
N GLU A 228 10.53 -8.68 -6.90
CA GLU A 228 10.75 -7.96 -8.16
C GLU A 228 10.85 -8.92 -9.33
N ILE A 229 10.24 -8.57 -10.43
CA ILE A 229 10.24 -9.35 -11.68
C ILE A 229 10.87 -8.61 -12.85
N VAL A 230 11.35 -7.38 -12.63
CA VAL A 230 11.93 -6.53 -13.69
C VAL A 230 13.13 -7.19 -14.38
N HIS A 231 13.80 -8.11 -13.69
CA HIS A 231 14.96 -8.84 -14.19
C HIS A 231 14.61 -10.09 -15.01
N LEU A 232 13.34 -10.42 -15.20
CA LEU A 232 12.94 -11.54 -16.05
C LEU A 232 13.47 -11.33 -17.49
N PRO A 233 14.14 -12.36 -18.08
CA PRO A 233 14.79 -12.25 -19.38
C PRO A 233 13.75 -12.32 -20.52
N TYR A 234 13.24 -11.17 -20.92
CA TYR A 234 12.30 -11.01 -22.02
C TYR A 234 12.79 -9.89 -22.93
N GLU A 235 13.20 -10.19 -24.17
CA GLU A 235 13.54 -9.24 -25.26
C GLU A 235 14.20 -7.92 -24.78
N GLY A 236 15.30 -8.01 -24.00
CA GLY A 236 15.97 -6.84 -23.42
C GLY A 236 15.53 -6.47 -21.99
N GLY A 237 14.60 -7.22 -21.42
CA GLY A 237 14.05 -7.05 -20.07
C GLY A 237 12.55 -6.82 -20.10
N VAL A 238 11.81 -7.53 -19.24
CA VAL A 238 10.35 -7.46 -19.24
C VAL A 238 9.83 -6.03 -18.99
N GLU A 239 10.55 -5.24 -18.22
CA GLU A 239 10.17 -3.85 -17.92
C GLU A 239 10.15 -2.97 -19.17
N GLN A 240 11.07 -3.21 -20.14
CA GLN A 240 11.13 -2.42 -21.36
C GLN A 240 9.88 -2.57 -22.24
N ALA A 241 9.24 -3.73 -22.20
CA ALA A 241 8.00 -3.96 -22.92
C ALA A 241 6.80 -3.14 -22.40
N PHE A 242 6.93 -2.57 -21.21
CA PHE A 242 5.94 -1.67 -20.61
C PHE A 242 6.41 -0.19 -20.58
N ALA A 243 7.61 0.09 -21.08
CA ALA A 243 8.08 1.47 -21.20
C ALA A 243 7.31 2.18 -22.33
N VAL A 244 6.74 3.34 -22.00
CA VAL A 244 6.18 4.26 -22.99
C VAL A 244 7.19 5.38 -23.19
N ASP A 245 7.81 5.41 -24.34
CA ASP A 245 8.62 6.56 -24.75
C ASP A 245 7.66 7.61 -25.33
N PRO A 246 7.67 8.86 -24.85
CA PRO A 246 6.83 9.94 -25.39
C PRO A 246 7.07 10.19 -26.89
N ASP A 247 8.28 9.89 -27.39
CA ASP A 247 8.67 10.05 -28.79
C ASP A 247 8.62 8.76 -29.62
N ASN A 248 8.60 7.61 -28.99
CA ASN A 248 8.37 6.31 -29.61
C ASN A 248 6.96 5.82 -29.28
N GLN A 249 6.23 5.47 -30.29
CA GLN A 249 4.91 4.86 -30.15
C GLN A 249 4.97 3.72 -29.11
N PRO A 250 3.90 3.53 -28.29
CA PRO A 250 3.89 2.48 -27.29
C PRO A 250 4.27 1.14 -27.97
N ALA A 251 5.05 0.34 -27.25
CA ALA A 251 5.24 -1.06 -27.61
C ALA A 251 3.88 -1.58 -28.07
N THR A 252 3.78 -2.19 -29.23
CA THR A 252 2.48 -2.52 -29.84
C THR A 252 1.62 -3.25 -28.82
N VAL A 253 0.30 -3.06 -28.84
CA VAL A 253 -0.65 -3.78 -27.97
C VAL A 253 -0.29 -5.27 -27.87
N LEU A 254 0.12 -5.86 -28.99
CA LEU A 254 0.56 -7.26 -29.06
C LEU A 254 1.85 -7.52 -28.25
N THR A 255 2.85 -6.64 -28.34
CA THR A 255 4.11 -6.80 -27.60
C THR A 255 3.86 -6.71 -26.09
N THR A 256 3.09 -5.71 -25.66
CA THR A 256 2.71 -5.55 -24.25
C THR A 256 1.90 -6.74 -23.74
N ALA A 257 0.93 -7.24 -24.53
CA ALA A 257 0.14 -8.42 -24.15
C ALA A 257 1.02 -9.67 -24.02
N ARG A 258 1.96 -9.89 -24.95
CA ARG A 258 2.91 -11.03 -24.88
C ARG A 258 3.84 -10.94 -23.70
N ALA A 259 4.38 -9.75 -23.40
CA ALA A 259 5.23 -9.54 -22.23
C ALA A 259 4.47 -9.77 -20.91
N LEU A 260 3.21 -9.34 -20.84
CA LEU A 260 2.35 -9.63 -19.69
C LEU A 260 2.12 -11.14 -19.54
N CYS A 261 1.78 -11.83 -20.63
CA CYS A 261 1.60 -13.29 -20.62
C CYS A 261 2.87 -14.01 -20.19
N PHE A 262 4.05 -13.59 -20.67
CA PHE A 262 5.33 -14.13 -20.25
C PHE A 262 5.54 -13.96 -18.74
N ALA A 263 5.35 -12.76 -18.21
CA ALA A 263 5.50 -12.49 -16.77
C ALA A 263 4.49 -13.30 -15.92
N ILE A 264 3.25 -13.45 -16.41
CA ILE A 264 2.22 -14.30 -15.77
C ILE A 264 2.67 -15.76 -15.74
N CYS A 265 3.13 -16.30 -16.85
CA CYS A 265 3.58 -17.70 -16.96
C CYS A 265 4.82 -17.98 -16.09
N CYS A 266 5.66 -16.97 -15.85
CA CYS A 266 6.83 -17.10 -14.97
C CYS A 266 6.49 -17.04 -13.49
N THR A 267 5.34 -16.51 -13.09
CA THR A 267 5.04 -16.20 -11.68
C THR A 267 3.84 -16.94 -11.13
N ALA A 268 2.72 -16.91 -11.81
CA ALA A 268 1.45 -17.47 -11.32
C ALA A 268 1.51 -19.00 -11.09
N PRO A 269 2.13 -19.82 -11.96
CA PRO A 269 2.20 -21.26 -11.77
C PRO A 269 3.04 -21.69 -10.56
N ILE A 270 4.00 -20.88 -10.10
CA ILE A 270 4.89 -21.22 -8.96
C ILE A 270 4.06 -21.61 -7.71
N HIS A 271 2.94 -20.92 -7.49
CA HIS A 271 2.03 -21.16 -6.37
C HIS A 271 0.65 -21.65 -6.80
N ASN A 272 0.52 -22.16 -8.02
CA ASN A 272 -0.75 -22.62 -8.59
C ASN A 272 -1.86 -21.53 -8.54
N ILE A 273 -1.48 -20.28 -8.77
CA ILE A 273 -2.39 -19.12 -8.75
C ILE A 273 -3.06 -18.99 -10.12
N ARG A 274 -4.39 -18.82 -10.14
CA ARG A 274 -5.18 -18.55 -11.35
C ARG A 274 -5.71 -17.13 -11.43
N GLN A 275 -5.71 -16.40 -10.29
CA GLN A 275 -6.20 -15.05 -10.24
C GLN A 275 -5.04 -14.08 -10.46
N VAL A 276 -5.10 -13.33 -11.55
CA VAL A 276 -4.13 -12.28 -11.90
C VAL A 276 -4.83 -10.94 -11.85
N ILE A 277 -4.25 -10.02 -11.11
CA ILE A 277 -4.72 -8.63 -11.01
C ILE A 277 -3.79 -7.75 -11.86
N VAL A 278 -4.36 -6.88 -12.65
CA VAL A 278 -3.59 -5.86 -13.36
C VAL A 278 -4.10 -4.49 -12.94
N THR A 279 -3.18 -3.63 -12.55
CA THR A 279 -3.47 -2.25 -12.16
C THR A 279 -2.26 -1.38 -12.47
N GLY A 280 -2.42 -0.08 -12.54
CA GLY A 280 -1.31 0.85 -12.81
C GLY A 280 -1.61 1.80 -13.95
N GLU A 281 -0.86 2.90 -14.00
CA GLU A 281 -1.13 4.02 -14.89
C GLU A 281 -1.17 3.63 -16.37
N LEU A 282 -0.26 2.74 -16.79
CA LEU A 282 -0.22 2.30 -18.19
C LEU A 282 -1.52 1.60 -18.61
N PHE A 283 -2.12 0.80 -17.73
CA PHE A 283 -3.34 0.06 -18.05
C PHE A 283 -4.62 0.87 -17.85
N GLU A 284 -4.56 2.02 -17.20
CA GLU A 284 -5.70 2.95 -17.20
C GLU A 284 -5.97 3.51 -18.60
N ASP A 285 -4.90 3.73 -19.39
CA ASP A 285 -5.00 4.24 -20.75
C ASP A 285 -5.13 3.13 -21.80
N TYR A 286 -4.38 2.04 -21.66
CA TYR A 286 -4.26 0.98 -22.70
C TYR A 286 -4.83 -0.38 -22.29
N GLY A 287 -5.35 -0.51 -21.07
CA GLY A 287 -5.82 -1.79 -20.54
C GLY A 287 -6.94 -2.41 -21.34
N ASP A 288 -7.86 -1.61 -21.84
CA ASP A 288 -9.02 -2.09 -22.59
C ASP A 288 -8.63 -2.74 -23.94
N GLU A 289 -7.44 -2.45 -24.47
CA GLU A 289 -6.90 -3.08 -25.69
C GLU A 289 -5.99 -4.26 -25.38
N VAL A 290 -5.11 -4.12 -24.39
CA VAL A 290 -4.07 -5.11 -24.06
C VAL A 290 -4.64 -6.33 -23.33
N LEU A 291 -5.53 -6.13 -22.35
CA LEU A 291 -5.96 -7.22 -21.48
C LEU A 291 -6.82 -8.29 -22.18
N PRO A 292 -7.76 -7.96 -23.07
CA PRO A 292 -8.48 -8.97 -23.84
C PRO A 292 -7.56 -9.84 -24.71
N LEU A 293 -6.52 -9.21 -25.31
CA LEU A 293 -5.55 -9.94 -26.11
C LEU A 293 -4.67 -10.85 -25.23
N ALA A 294 -4.21 -10.38 -24.09
CA ALA A 294 -3.46 -11.19 -23.14
C ALA A 294 -4.30 -12.38 -22.64
N GLN A 295 -5.56 -12.14 -22.30
CA GLN A 295 -6.48 -13.22 -21.89
C GLN A 295 -6.69 -14.25 -23.02
N ALA A 296 -6.81 -13.81 -24.27
CA ALA A 296 -6.94 -14.71 -25.42
C ALA A 296 -5.67 -15.55 -25.65
N ILE A 297 -4.48 -14.95 -25.48
CA ILE A 297 -3.19 -15.66 -25.59
C ILE A 297 -3.08 -16.75 -24.51
N LEU A 298 -3.42 -16.44 -23.27
CA LEU A 298 -3.40 -17.42 -22.16
C LEU A 298 -4.42 -18.53 -22.39
N ALA A 299 -5.65 -18.20 -22.81
CA ALA A 299 -6.72 -19.17 -23.05
C ALA A 299 -6.39 -20.15 -24.19
N ALA A 300 -5.56 -19.74 -25.15
CA ALA A 300 -5.10 -20.61 -26.25
C ALA A 300 -3.96 -21.55 -25.84
N ASN A 301 -3.45 -21.48 -24.61
CA ASN A 301 -2.37 -22.36 -24.15
C ASN A 301 -2.88 -23.79 -23.97
N ALA A 302 -2.04 -24.76 -24.35
CA ALA A 302 -2.38 -26.19 -24.19
C ALA A 302 -2.38 -26.66 -22.74
N ASP A 303 -1.64 -25.97 -21.86
CA ASP A 303 -1.63 -26.25 -20.44
C ASP A 303 -2.91 -25.73 -19.79
N THR A 304 -3.66 -26.64 -19.15
CA THR A 304 -4.96 -26.31 -18.54
C THR A 304 -4.84 -25.38 -17.32
N HIS A 305 -3.69 -25.33 -16.69
CA HIS A 305 -3.46 -24.37 -15.62
C HIS A 305 -3.32 -22.95 -16.21
N ILE A 306 -2.50 -22.79 -17.23
CA ILE A 306 -2.28 -21.50 -17.91
C ILE A 306 -3.56 -21.00 -18.58
N SER A 307 -4.26 -21.86 -19.33
CA SER A 307 -5.52 -21.49 -19.98
C SER A 307 -6.65 -21.16 -19.02
N GLY A 308 -6.55 -21.62 -17.76
CA GLY A 308 -7.50 -21.33 -16.70
C GLY A 308 -7.18 -20.05 -15.90
N ILE A 309 -6.13 -19.30 -16.26
CA ILE A 309 -5.80 -18.02 -15.60
C ILE A 309 -6.83 -16.96 -16.01
N CYS A 310 -7.30 -16.21 -15.00
CA CYS A 310 -8.23 -15.11 -15.16
C CYS A 310 -7.53 -13.77 -14.84
N ILE A 311 -7.56 -12.84 -15.79
CA ILE A 311 -7.04 -11.49 -15.61
C ILE A 311 -8.17 -10.57 -15.20
N THR A 312 -8.01 -9.87 -14.08
CA THR A 312 -8.93 -8.83 -13.60
C THR A 312 -8.22 -7.47 -13.61
N HIS A 313 -8.86 -6.48 -14.22
CA HIS A 313 -8.36 -5.11 -14.22
C HIS A 313 -8.92 -4.33 -13.03
N GLU A 314 -8.03 -3.91 -12.12
CA GLU A 314 -8.35 -2.99 -11.03
C GLU A 314 -7.90 -1.58 -11.42
N LYS A 315 -8.85 -0.75 -11.86
CA LYS A 315 -8.62 0.67 -12.19
C LYS A 315 -8.28 1.46 -10.93
N THR A 316 -7.51 2.54 -11.04
CA THR A 316 -7.06 3.45 -9.95
C THR A 316 -5.80 3.03 -9.17
N GLY A 317 -4.82 2.43 -9.84
CA GLY A 317 -3.59 1.89 -9.22
C GLY A 317 -2.81 2.84 -8.31
N TYR A 318 -2.68 4.12 -8.67
CA TYR A 318 -1.98 5.11 -7.83
C TYR A 318 -2.67 5.34 -6.48
N HIS A 319 -3.99 5.43 -6.48
CA HIS A 319 -4.76 5.62 -5.25
C HIS A 319 -4.66 4.44 -4.29
N PHE A 320 -4.46 3.23 -4.79
CA PHE A 320 -4.24 2.05 -3.96
C PHE A 320 -2.93 2.16 -3.18
N GLY A 321 -1.84 2.58 -3.83
CA GLY A 321 -0.56 2.78 -3.16
C GLY A 321 -0.65 3.80 -2.02
N VAL A 322 -1.32 4.92 -2.27
CA VAL A 322 -1.54 5.96 -1.25
C VAL A 322 -2.39 5.44 -0.09
N LYS A 323 -3.53 4.79 -0.37
CA LYS A 323 -4.40 4.22 0.66
C LYS A 323 -3.69 3.14 1.47
N GLY A 324 -2.95 2.26 0.80
CA GLY A 324 -2.17 1.22 1.47
C GLY A 324 -1.12 1.80 2.41
N LEU A 325 -0.43 2.87 1.99
CA LEU A 325 0.55 3.55 2.84
C LEU A 325 -0.09 4.15 4.10
N VAL A 326 -1.26 4.80 3.97
CA VAL A 326 -2.01 5.35 5.10
C VAL A 326 -2.44 4.24 6.07
N GLN A 327 -2.94 3.11 5.56
CA GLN A 327 -3.34 1.98 6.40
C GLN A 327 -2.15 1.31 7.10
N LEU A 328 -1.00 1.17 6.43
CA LEU A 328 0.23 0.67 7.04
C LEU A 328 0.69 1.59 8.18
N SER A 329 0.58 2.90 8.00
CA SER A 329 0.85 3.87 9.06
C SER A 329 -0.11 3.73 10.25
N ALA A 330 -1.39 3.54 10.00
CA ALA A 330 -2.37 3.31 11.06
C ALA A 330 -2.08 2.01 11.82
N SER A 331 -1.66 0.95 11.13
CA SER A 331 -1.22 -0.29 11.78
C SER A 331 -0.01 -0.08 12.69
N ALA A 332 0.96 0.75 12.27
CA ALA A 332 2.11 1.10 13.11
C ALA A 332 1.72 1.93 14.34
N ILE A 333 0.77 2.85 14.20
CA ILE A 333 0.20 3.59 15.33
C ILE A 333 -0.50 2.63 16.30
N THR A 334 -1.26 1.67 15.78
CA THR A 334 -1.88 0.62 16.60
C THR A 334 -0.86 -0.14 17.45
N GLU A 335 0.26 -0.55 16.87
CA GLU A 335 1.34 -1.23 17.60
C GLU A 335 1.93 -0.34 18.70
N ARG A 336 2.13 0.94 18.41
CA ARG A 336 2.63 1.91 19.38
C ARG A 336 1.65 2.18 20.53
N ILE A 337 0.33 2.19 20.27
CA ILE A 337 -0.68 2.36 21.31
C ILE A 337 -0.69 1.17 22.27
N LEU A 338 -0.35 -0.02 21.78
CA LEU A 338 -0.39 -1.27 22.55
C LEU A 338 0.93 -1.63 23.24
N SER A 339 2.05 -0.96 22.89
CA SER A 339 3.37 -1.14 23.51
C SER A 339 3.49 -0.37 24.83
#